data_6325941fdf9a2eda3caae28f53064c49
#
_entry.id   6325941fdf9a2eda3caae28f53064c49
#
_cell.length_a   1.000
_cell.length_b   1.000
_cell.length_c   1.000
_cell.angle_alpha   90.00
_cell.angle_beta   90.00
_cell.angle_gamma   90.00
#
_symmetry.space_group_name_H-M   'P 1'
#
loop_
_entity.id
_entity.type
_entity.pdbx_description
1 polymer ?
#
loop_
_entity_poly.entity_id
_entity_poly.type
_entity_poly.pdbx_seq_one_letter_code
_entity_poly.pdbx_strand_id
1 'polypeptide(L)'
;MLSNHLIKLLYDIILVPPLRYPDKWKPAFLAMQLGFVAGGFGLIGRDLLFYLTVQNWEPLVLSELFFASFIFLGFILHTIGFAKSGVILSCLAGVGSATAFIFMLGWNSFFHLWYINLAILIIAVPLDMRLKVFLALIFISIYSSMFLLFSDLEPFYKIENTTLSILGLSNIIGSLLVLGLPMGMYSLFLEQERNRSEKLLHNIMPKSIADQLKKDSKLISMDNP
;
A
#
# COMPACT_ATOMS: atom_id res chain seq x y z
N MET A 1 6.73 18.69 -28.00
CA MET A 1 8.02 18.35 -27.37
C MET A 1 7.95 18.29 -25.83
N LEU A 2 7.34 19.27 -25.13
CA LEU A 2 7.21 19.25 -23.66
C LEU A 2 6.47 18.00 -23.10
N SER A 3 5.42 17.55 -23.79
CA SER A 3 4.61 16.38 -23.36
C SER A 3 5.43 15.09 -23.26
N ASN A 4 6.29 14.81 -24.24
CA ASN A 4 7.11 13.59 -24.23
C ASN A 4 8.20 13.62 -23.15
N HIS A 5 8.72 14.81 -22.83
CA HIS A 5 9.71 14.96 -21.76
C HIS A 5 9.09 14.77 -20.38
N LEU A 6 7.88 15.29 -20.16
CA LEU A 6 7.14 15.14 -18.92
C LEU A 6 6.72 13.70 -18.68
N ILE A 7 6.21 13.03 -19.73
CA ILE A 7 5.82 11.61 -19.68
C ILE A 7 7.03 10.74 -19.35
N LYS A 8 8.19 10.99 -19.99
CA LYS A 8 9.42 10.26 -19.70
C LYS A 8 9.90 10.50 -18.29
N LEU A 9 9.87 11.73 -17.80
CA LEU A 9 10.25 12.08 -16.43
C LEU A 9 9.36 11.37 -15.41
N LEU A 10 8.03 11.35 -15.61
CA LEU A 10 7.08 10.63 -14.76
C LEU A 10 7.34 9.12 -14.80
N TYR A 11 7.60 8.57 -15.98
CA TYR A 11 7.96 7.17 -16.13
C TYR A 11 9.23 6.83 -15.33
N ASP A 12 10.28 7.63 -15.47
CA ASP A 12 11.55 7.40 -14.78
C ASP A 12 11.38 7.53 -13.25
N ILE A 13 10.60 8.49 -12.76
CA ILE A 13 10.34 8.67 -11.32
C ILE A 13 9.50 7.51 -10.75
N ILE A 14 8.47 7.06 -11.46
CA ILE A 14 7.50 6.09 -10.93
C ILE A 14 7.98 4.65 -11.14
N LEU A 15 8.59 4.34 -12.28
CA LEU A 15 8.84 2.96 -12.70
C LEU A 15 10.31 2.54 -12.68
N VAL A 16 11.24 3.50 -12.57
CA VAL A 16 12.68 3.18 -12.53
C VAL A 16 13.18 3.21 -11.10
N PRO A 17 13.50 2.05 -10.50
CA PRO A 17 14.06 2.00 -9.17
C PRO A 17 15.42 2.70 -9.12
N PRO A 18 15.71 3.47 -8.05
CA PRO A 18 17.01 4.12 -7.91
C PRO A 18 18.15 3.07 -7.83
N LEU A 19 19.35 3.45 -8.29
CA LEU A 19 20.52 2.57 -8.33
C LEU A 19 20.88 1.95 -6.95
N ARG A 20 20.51 2.63 -5.86
CA ARG A 20 20.70 2.14 -4.48
C ARG A 20 19.75 1.01 -4.09
N TYR A 21 18.73 0.75 -4.91
CA TYR A 21 17.73 -0.27 -4.58
C TYR A 21 18.24 -1.65 -5.01
N PRO A 22 18.40 -2.61 -4.09
CA PRO A 22 18.84 -3.95 -4.45
C PRO A 22 17.90 -4.60 -5.47
N ASP A 23 18.45 -5.34 -6.44
CA ASP A 23 17.65 -5.96 -7.52
C ASP A 23 16.48 -6.81 -7.00
N LYS A 24 16.73 -7.57 -5.94
CA LYS A 24 15.71 -8.41 -5.29
C LYS A 24 14.50 -7.63 -4.74
N TRP A 25 14.63 -6.31 -4.55
CA TRP A 25 13.58 -5.45 -4.01
C TRP A 25 12.93 -4.54 -5.05
N LYS A 26 13.36 -4.59 -6.32
CA LYS A 26 12.75 -3.81 -7.41
C LYS A 26 11.25 -4.06 -7.54
N PRO A 27 10.73 -5.31 -7.44
CA PRO A 27 9.29 -5.56 -7.45
C PRO A 27 8.55 -4.86 -6.31
N ALA A 28 9.11 -4.90 -5.10
CA ALA A 28 8.53 -4.21 -3.95
C ALA A 28 8.52 -2.68 -4.15
N PHE A 29 9.58 -2.12 -4.76
CA PHE A 29 9.63 -0.71 -5.11
C PHE A 29 8.47 -0.33 -6.04
N LEU A 30 8.29 -1.06 -7.14
CA LEU A 30 7.24 -0.78 -8.11
C LEU A 30 5.84 -0.93 -7.51
N ALA A 31 5.63 -1.98 -6.71
CA ALA A 31 4.36 -2.19 -6.02
C ALA A 31 4.02 -1.02 -5.09
N MET A 32 5.00 -0.53 -4.32
CA MET A 32 4.81 0.62 -3.45
C MET A 32 4.56 1.92 -4.22
N GLN A 33 5.27 2.15 -5.33
CA GLN A 33 5.04 3.33 -6.19
C GLN A 33 3.63 3.35 -6.75
N LEU A 34 3.12 2.22 -7.22
CA LEU A 34 1.73 2.11 -7.66
C LEU A 34 0.73 2.37 -6.53
N GLY A 35 1.03 1.89 -5.31
CA GLY A 35 0.23 2.19 -4.13
C GLY A 35 0.16 3.69 -3.84
N PHE A 36 1.28 4.40 -3.92
CA PHE A 36 1.33 5.86 -3.75
C PHE A 36 0.53 6.60 -4.82
N VAL A 37 0.67 6.20 -6.09
CA VAL A 37 -0.06 6.81 -7.19
C VAL A 37 -1.57 6.57 -7.06
N ALA A 38 -1.98 5.33 -6.82
CA ALA A 38 -3.39 4.99 -6.60
C ALA A 38 -3.99 5.72 -5.39
N GLY A 39 -3.22 5.77 -4.28
CA GLY A 39 -3.60 6.54 -3.10
C GLY A 39 -3.76 8.03 -3.39
N GLY A 40 -2.86 8.63 -4.14
CA GLY A 40 -2.93 10.05 -4.55
C GLY A 40 -4.19 10.37 -5.35
N PHE A 41 -4.58 9.54 -6.31
CA PHE A 41 -5.86 9.70 -7.01
C PHE A 41 -7.06 9.54 -6.08
N GLY A 42 -6.99 8.63 -5.12
CA GLY A 42 -8.03 8.45 -4.10
C GLY A 42 -8.21 9.70 -3.23
N LEU A 43 -7.11 10.35 -2.83
CA LEU A 43 -7.13 11.61 -2.06
C LEU A 43 -7.84 12.71 -2.85
N ILE A 44 -7.43 12.95 -4.10
CA ILE A 44 -8.04 13.99 -4.95
C ILE A 44 -9.54 13.74 -5.15
N GLY A 45 -9.93 12.50 -5.41
CA GLY A 45 -11.35 12.14 -5.59
C GLY A 45 -12.17 12.39 -4.33
N ARG A 46 -11.62 12.13 -3.15
CA ARG A 46 -12.26 12.35 -1.86
C ARG A 46 -12.37 13.83 -1.51
N ASP A 47 -11.32 14.61 -1.74
CA ASP A 47 -11.36 16.06 -1.54
C ASP A 47 -12.43 16.71 -2.42
N LEU A 48 -12.55 16.27 -3.67
CA LEU A 48 -13.59 16.72 -4.57
C LEU A 48 -14.99 16.33 -4.05
N LEU A 49 -15.16 15.11 -3.52
CA LEU A 49 -16.40 14.68 -2.91
C LEU A 49 -16.77 15.54 -1.72
N PHE A 50 -15.85 15.84 -0.81
CA PHE A 50 -16.09 16.74 0.32
C PHE A 50 -16.51 18.14 -0.14
N TYR A 51 -15.76 18.71 -1.09
CA TYR A 51 -16.08 20.02 -1.67
C TYR A 51 -17.52 20.09 -2.25
N LEU A 52 -17.94 19.03 -2.93
CA LEU A 52 -19.23 19.00 -3.60
C LEU A 52 -20.42 18.70 -2.68
N THR A 53 -20.20 17.99 -1.55
CA THR A 53 -21.31 17.39 -0.78
C THR A 53 -21.35 17.78 0.68
N VAL A 54 -20.30 18.35 1.25
CA VAL A 54 -20.23 18.67 2.68
C VAL A 54 -20.22 20.18 2.89
N GLN A 55 -21.13 20.68 3.70
CA GLN A 55 -21.05 22.06 4.17
C GLN A 55 -19.90 22.19 5.17
N ASN A 56 -19.15 23.31 5.11
CA ASN A 56 -17.95 23.52 5.92
C ASN A 56 -16.89 22.40 5.72
N TRP A 57 -16.63 22.06 4.47
CA TRP A 57 -15.70 21.01 4.04
C TRP A 57 -14.23 21.33 4.35
N GLU A 58 -13.89 22.62 4.57
CA GLU A 58 -12.51 23.10 4.67
C GLU A 58 -11.69 22.36 5.75
N PRO A 59 -12.19 22.10 6.98
CA PRO A 59 -11.40 21.38 7.97
C PRO A 59 -11.11 19.93 7.58
N LEU A 60 -12.01 19.28 6.83
CA LEU A 60 -11.80 17.92 6.33
C LEU A 60 -10.68 17.90 5.30
N VAL A 61 -10.75 18.77 4.30
CA VAL A 61 -9.72 18.89 3.25
C VAL A 61 -8.39 19.36 3.84
N LEU A 62 -8.36 20.31 4.77
CA LEU A 62 -7.13 20.74 5.43
C LEU A 62 -6.48 19.61 6.23
N SER A 63 -7.28 18.82 6.94
CA SER A 63 -6.78 17.64 7.65
C SER A 63 -6.20 16.62 6.67
N GLU A 64 -6.87 16.40 5.55
CA GLU A 64 -6.38 15.51 4.50
C GLU A 64 -5.08 16.00 3.89
N LEU A 65 -5.00 17.26 3.48
CA LEU A 65 -3.80 17.86 2.93
C LEU A 65 -2.60 17.83 3.91
N PHE A 66 -2.88 17.98 5.21
CA PHE A 66 -1.86 17.82 6.24
C PHE A 66 -1.25 16.42 6.21
N PHE A 67 -2.04 15.36 6.29
CA PHE A 67 -1.53 13.99 6.24
C PHE A 67 -0.97 13.62 4.86
N ALA A 68 -1.61 14.09 3.77
CA ALA A 68 -1.14 13.88 2.41
C ALA A 68 0.26 14.45 2.19
N SER A 69 0.61 15.56 2.84
CA SER A 69 1.97 16.15 2.75
C SER A 69 3.04 15.19 3.27
N PHE A 70 2.77 14.46 4.35
CA PHE A 70 3.69 13.45 4.89
C PHE A 70 3.73 12.18 4.03
N ILE A 71 2.59 11.77 3.46
CA ILE A 71 2.55 10.65 2.50
C ILE A 71 3.37 11.02 1.25
N PHE A 72 3.23 12.24 0.75
CA PHE A 72 4.01 12.73 -0.39
C PHE A 72 5.51 12.83 -0.08
N LEU A 73 5.87 13.31 1.11
CA LEU A 73 7.27 13.27 1.57
C LEU A 73 7.78 11.83 1.65
N GLY A 74 6.97 10.90 2.14
CA GLY A 74 7.28 9.47 2.15
C GLY A 74 7.50 8.91 0.74
N PHE A 75 6.67 9.30 -0.23
CA PHE A 75 6.86 8.98 -1.65
C PHE A 75 8.20 9.50 -2.19
N ILE A 76 8.55 10.76 -1.90
CA ILE A 76 9.84 11.34 -2.30
C ILE A 76 10.99 10.54 -1.69
N LEU A 77 10.96 10.28 -0.38
CA LEU A 77 11.99 9.49 0.31
C LEU A 77 12.15 8.10 -0.31
N HIS A 78 11.04 7.45 -0.63
CA HIS A 78 11.04 6.16 -1.29
C HIS A 78 11.69 6.24 -2.68
N THR A 79 11.35 7.25 -3.48
CA THR A 79 11.86 7.46 -4.83
C THR A 79 13.36 7.74 -4.87
N ILE A 80 13.90 8.46 -3.87
CA ILE A 80 15.35 8.74 -3.79
C ILE A 80 16.16 7.63 -3.11
N GLY A 81 15.52 6.50 -2.76
CA GLY A 81 16.18 5.31 -2.23
C GLY A 81 16.18 5.14 -0.71
N PHE A 82 15.52 6.02 0.04
CA PHE A 82 15.26 5.87 1.48
C PHE A 82 13.96 5.12 1.74
N ALA A 83 13.84 3.93 1.15
CA ALA A 83 12.59 3.15 1.13
C ALA A 83 12.00 2.90 2.51
N LYS A 84 12.81 2.47 3.48
CA LYS A 84 12.34 2.17 4.85
C LYS A 84 11.74 3.41 5.52
N SER A 85 12.46 4.54 5.47
CA SER A 85 12.00 5.80 6.07
C SER A 85 10.74 6.33 5.36
N GLY A 86 10.70 6.25 4.03
CA GLY A 86 9.53 6.67 3.24
C GLY A 86 8.28 5.88 3.60
N VAL A 87 8.39 4.55 3.69
CA VAL A 87 7.26 3.69 4.07
C VAL A 87 6.83 3.93 5.51
N ILE A 88 7.75 4.01 6.46
CA ILE A 88 7.41 4.28 7.88
C ILE A 88 6.66 5.60 8.01
N LEU A 89 7.18 6.67 7.38
CA LEU A 89 6.53 7.98 7.41
C LEU A 89 5.11 7.93 6.83
N SER A 90 4.94 7.27 5.69
CA SER A 90 3.64 7.13 5.04
C SER A 90 2.67 6.29 5.86
N CYS A 91 3.15 5.23 6.53
CA CYS A 91 2.33 4.44 7.43
C CYS A 91 1.86 5.26 8.64
N LEU A 92 2.74 6.03 9.26
CA LEU A 92 2.39 6.91 10.37
C LEU A 92 1.37 7.97 9.95
N ALA A 93 1.56 8.59 8.79
CA ALA A 93 0.61 9.55 8.24
C ALA A 93 -0.74 8.90 7.91
N GLY A 94 -0.73 7.69 7.35
CA GLY A 94 -1.95 6.93 7.05
C GLY A 94 -2.74 6.55 8.29
N VAL A 95 -2.06 6.12 9.36
CA VAL A 95 -2.69 5.86 10.68
C VAL A 95 -3.29 7.14 11.25
N GLY A 96 -2.53 8.24 11.22
CA GLY A 96 -3.00 9.54 11.71
C GLY A 96 -4.23 10.03 10.94
N SER A 97 -4.19 9.94 9.62
CA SER A 97 -5.31 10.30 8.74
C SER A 97 -6.55 9.45 9.05
N ALA A 98 -6.41 8.12 9.07
CA ALA A 98 -7.53 7.23 9.37
C ALA A 98 -8.14 7.53 10.76
N THR A 99 -7.30 7.74 11.77
CA THR A 99 -7.75 8.13 13.12
C THR A 99 -8.54 9.44 13.12
N ALA A 100 -8.00 10.47 12.47
CA ALA A 100 -8.64 11.78 12.39
C ALA A 100 -10.01 11.70 11.69
N PHE A 101 -10.08 10.99 10.58
CA PHE A 101 -11.34 10.84 9.84
C PHE A 101 -12.37 9.96 10.54
N ILE A 102 -11.96 8.91 11.29
CA ILE A 102 -12.88 8.14 12.14
C ILE A 102 -13.47 9.06 13.22
N PHE A 103 -12.66 9.90 13.85
CA PHE A 103 -13.14 10.86 14.84
C PHE A 103 -14.07 11.90 14.23
N MET A 104 -13.74 12.43 13.04
CA MET A 104 -14.52 13.46 12.36
C MET A 104 -15.84 12.94 11.79
N LEU A 105 -15.82 11.79 11.12
CA LEU A 105 -16.91 11.29 10.29
C LEU A 105 -17.58 10.02 10.83
N GLY A 106 -17.03 9.45 11.90
CA GLY A 106 -17.51 8.24 12.54
C GLY A 106 -17.08 6.94 11.86
N TRP A 107 -17.41 5.83 12.51
CA TRP A 107 -17.03 4.49 12.10
C TRP A 107 -17.61 4.09 10.73
N ASN A 108 -18.83 4.53 10.42
CA ASN A 108 -19.53 4.23 9.17
C ASN A 108 -18.94 4.91 7.93
N SER A 109 -17.92 5.74 8.09
CA SER A 109 -17.13 6.30 6.99
C SER A 109 -16.16 5.30 6.36
N PHE A 110 -15.93 4.13 7.00
CA PHE A 110 -15.04 3.05 6.59
C PHE A 110 -13.55 3.43 6.53
N PHE A 111 -13.12 4.53 7.12
CA PHE A 111 -11.70 4.87 7.23
C PHE A 111 -10.89 3.85 8.04
N HIS A 112 -11.52 3.10 8.90
CA HIS A 112 -10.89 2.02 9.66
C HIS A 112 -10.28 0.91 8.79
N LEU A 113 -10.75 0.73 7.56
CA LEU A 113 -10.18 -0.22 6.60
C LEU A 113 -8.71 0.10 6.26
N TRP A 114 -8.30 1.36 6.36
CA TRP A 114 -6.93 1.76 6.09
C TRP A 114 -5.92 1.17 7.07
N TYR A 115 -6.31 0.88 8.32
CA TYR A 115 -5.41 0.16 9.25
C TYR A 115 -5.11 -1.26 8.76
N ILE A 116 -6.12 -1.95 8.22
CA ILE A 116 -5.97 -3.31 7.66
C ILE A 116 -5.08 -3.24 6.42
N ASN A 117 -5.30 -2.24 5.55
CA ASN A 117 -4.48 -2.03 4.36
C ASN A 117 -3.01 -1.82 4.71
N LEU A 118 -2.72 -0.97 5.69
CA LEU A 118 -1.36 -0.71 6.15
C LEU A 118 -0.72 -1.97 6.74
N ALA A 119 -1.46 -2.77 7.51
CA ALA A 119 -0.97 -4.03 8.05
C ALA A 119 -0.59 -5.02 6.93
N ILE A 120 -1.37 -5.08 5.84
CA ILE A 120 -1.09 -5.95 4.71
C ILE A 120 0.06 -5.41 3.86
N LEU A 121 0.07 -4.09 3.57
CA LEU A 121 1.11 -3.46 2.76
C LEU A 121 2.50 -3.61 3.39
N ILE A 122 2.61 -3.67 4.72
CA ILE A 122 3.88 -3.86 5.41
C ILE A 122 4.56 -5.19 5.02
N ILE A 123 3.80 -6.18 4.56
CA ILE A 123 4.33 -7.47 4.10
C ILE A 123 5.21 -7.29 2.85
N ALA A 124 4.82 -6.37 1.96
CA ALA A 124 5.56 -6.09 0.72
C ALA A 124 6.84 -5.25 0.93
N VAL A 125 6.97 -4.59 2.09
CA VAL A 125 8.12 -3.72 2.38
C VAL A 125 9.38 -4.54 2.64
N PRO A 126 10.58 -4.09 2.24
CA PRO A 126 11.86 -4.76 2.49
C PRO A 126 12.33 -4.59 3.95
N LEU A 127 11.55 -5.12 4.89
CA LEU A 127 11.84 -5.17 6.32
C LEU A 127 12.10 -6.60 6.78
N ASP A 128 12.77 -6.74 7.92
CA ASP A 128 12.96 -8.03 8.56
C ASP A 128 11.60 -8.62 9.00
N MET A 129 11.46 -9.94 8.92
CA MET A 129 10.19 -10.62 9.21
C MET A 129 9.69 -10.33 10.63
N ARG A 130 10.60 -10.25 11.61
CA ARG A 130 10.24 -9.91 13.01
C ARG A 130 9.61 -8.52 13.11
N LEU A 131 10.19 -7.54 12.41
CA LEU A 131 9.67 -6.18 12.38
C LEU A 131 8.32 -6.10 11.65
N LYS A 132 8.12 -6.85 10.55
CA LYS A 132 6.83 -6.95 9.87
C LYS A 132 5.73 -7.46 10.78
N VAL A 133 5.99 -8.57 11.48
CA VAL A 133 5.03 -9.15 12.42
C VAL A 133 4.71 -8.17 13.55
N PHE A 134 5.73 -7.53 14.12
CA PHE A 134 5.55 -6.54 15.17
C PHE A 134 4.69 -5.36 14.72
N LEU A 135 4.95 -4.79 13.55
CA LEU A 135 4.17 -3.69 12.98
C LEU A 135 2.74 -4.12 12.64
N ALA A 136 2.55 -5.32 12.09
CA ALA A 136 1.21 -5.84 11.83
C ALA A 136 0.39 -5.99 13.12
N LEU A 137 1.00 -6.48 14.20
CA LEU A 137 0.35 -6.58 15.52
C LEU A 137 0.01 -5.19 16.08
N ILE A 138 0.86 -4.19 15.90
CA ILE A 138 0.57 -2.80 16.27
C ILE A 138 -0.67 -2.30 15.52
N PHE A 139 -0.73 -2.48 14.18
CA PHE A 139 -1.88 -2.02 13.40
C PHE A 139 -3.18 -2.73 13.79
N ILE A 140 -3.13 -4.04 14.07
CA ILE A 140 -4.29 -4.79 14.56
C ILE A 140 -4.71 -4.26 15.94
N SER A 141 -3.76 -3.97 16.82
CA SER A 141 -4.04 -3.41 18.16
C SER A 141 -4.67 -2.02 18.06
N ILE A 142 -4.14 -1.16 17.17
CA ILE A 142 -4.73 0.16 16.91
C ILE A 142 -6.15 0.01 16.37
N TYR A 143 -6.37 -0.85 15.36
CA TYR A 143 -7.71 -1.11 14.83
C TYR A 143 -8.68 -1.55 15.90
N SER A 144 -8.29 -2.53 16.75
CA SER A 144 -9.13 -3.05 17.83
C SER A 144 -9.45 -1.97 18.88
N SER A 145 -8.45 -1.15 19.24
CA SER A 145 -8.64 -0.03 20.16
C SER A 145 -9.57 1.02 19.60
N MET A 146 -9.41 1.35 18.32
CA MET A 146 -10.29 2.31 17.62
C MET A 146 -11.72 1.78 17.50
N PHE A 147 -11.90 0.48 17.25
CA PHE A 147 -13.22 -0.14 17.26
C PHE A 147 -13.89 0.01 18.61
N LEU A 148 -13.21 -0.36 19.69
CA LEU A 148 -13.78 -0.30 21.04
C LEU A 148 -14.09 1.12 21.52
N LEU A 149 -13.32 2.12 21.06
CA LEU A 149 -13.47 3.51 21.49
C LEU A 149 -14.42 4.33 20.63
N PHE A 150 -14.52 4.03 19.34
CA PHE A 150 -15.16 4.92 18.36
C PHE A 150 -16.30 4.29 17.57
N SER A 151 -16.60 2.98 17.70
CA SER A 151 -17.68 2.33 16.94
C SER A 151 -19.05 2.95 17.22
N ASP A 152 -19.29 3.34 18.46
CA ASP A 152 -20.58 3.86 18.92
C ASP A 152 -20.58 5.38 19.20
N LEU A 153 -19.43 6.06 18.96
CA LEU A 153 -19.35 7.50 19.15
C LEU A 153 -20.04 8.25 18.00
N GLU A 154 -20.80 9.29 18.37
CA GLU A 154 -21.34 10.21 17.38
C GLU A 154 -20.21 10.96 16.68
N PRO A 155 -20.24 11.05 15.32
CA PRO A 155 -19.24 11.78 14.57
C PRO A 155 -19.28 13.28 14.88
N PHE A 156 -18.12 13.91 14.84
CA PHE A 156 -18.01 15.36 15.01
C PHE A 156 -18.72 16.12 13.91
N TYR A 157 -18.61 15.63 12.64
CA TYR A 157 -19.32 16.16 11.50
C TYR A 157 -20.53 15.27 11.18
N LYS A 158 -21.73 15.87 11.23
CA LYS A 158 -22.95 15.21 10.78
C LYS A 158 -23.09 15.47 9.27
N ILE A 159 -22.76 14.47 8.48
CA ILE A 159 -22.95 14.50 7.02
C ILE A 159 -24.17 13.69 6.64
N GLU A 160 -24.74 14.02 5.48
CA GLU A 160 -25.91 13.32 4.96
C GLU A 160 -25.59 11.83 4.72
N ASN A 161 -26.56 10.94 5.01
CA ASN A 161 -26.39 9.49 4.87
C ASN A 161 -25.99 9.08 3.46
N THR A 162 -26.48 9.78 2.44
CA THR A 162 -26.11 9.55 1.03
C THR A 162 -24.60 9.80 0.81
N THR A 163 -24.11 10.95 1.29
CA THR A 163 -22.68 11.30 1.21
C THR A 163 -21.83 10.32 2.00
N LEU A 164 -22.26 9.93 3.20
CA LEU A 164 -21.57 8.94 4.03
C LEU A 164 -21.47 7.58 3.32
N SER A 165 -22.56 7.15 2.65
CA SER A 165 -22.58 5.90 1.88
C SER A 165 -21.65 5.94 0.67
N ILE A 166 -21.61 7.06 -0.07
CA ILE A 166 -20.69 7.25 -1.19
C ILE A 166 -19.24 7.24 -0.70
N LEU A 167 -18.97 7.92 0.40
CA LEU A 167 -17.65 7.95 1.03
C LEU A 167 -17.21 6.55 1.49
N GLY A 168 -18.10 5.82 2.16
CA GLY A 168 -17.85 4.45 2.58
C GLY A 168 -17.54 3.53 1.40
N LEU A 169 -18.36 3.60 0.34
CA LEU A 169 -18.11 2.83 -0.88
C LEU A 169 -16.77 3.21 -1.54
N SER A 170 -16.44 4.50 -1.60
CA SER A 170 -15.17 4.98 -2.16
C SER A 170 -13.97 4.49 -1.34
N ASN A 171 -14.08 4.44 0.00
CA ASN A 171 -13.04 3.87 0.87
C ASN A 171 -12.88 2.37 0.68
N ILE A 172 -13.98 1.61 0.50
CA ILE A 172 -13.93 0.17 0.19
C ILE A 172 -13.23 -0.05 -1.16
N ILE A 173 -13.66 0.63 -2.21
CA ILE A 173 -13.05 0.51 -3.55
C ILE A 173 -11.60 0.95 -3.52
N GLY A 174 -11.29 2.09 -2.91
CA GLY A 174 -9.91 2.59 -2.76
C GLY A 174 -9.02 1.60 -2.01
N SER A 175 -9.54 1.01 -0.94
CA SER A 175 -8.89 -0.05 -0.17
C SER A 175 -8.53 -1.25 -1.03
N LEU A 176 -9.47 -1.75 -1.82
CA LEU A 176 -9.26 -2.88 -2.73
C LEU A 176 -8.23 -2.56 -3.82
N LEU A 177 -8.25 -1.35 -4.38
CA LEU A 177 -7.29 -0.93 -5.39
C LEU A 177 -5.87 -0.77 -4.82
N VAL A 178 -5.74 -0.11 -3.66
CA VAL A 178 -4.44 0.10 -3.00
C VAL A 178 -3.81 -1.21 -2.53
N LEU A 179 -4.59 -2.24 -2.23
CA LEU A 179 -4.08 -3.58 -1.93
C LEU A 179 -3.91 -4.42 -3.18
N GLY A 180 -4.91 -4.46 -4.04
CA GLY A 180 -4.97 -5.37 -5.17
C GLY A 180 -3.91 -5.09 -6.23
N LEU A 181 -3.68 -3.81 -6.57
CA LEU A 181 -2.68 -3.44 -7.57
C LEU A 181 -1.25 -3.81 -7.14
N PRO A 182 -0.75 -3.41 -5.96
CA PRO A 182 0.58 -3.79 -5.51
C PRO A 182 0.74 -5.30 -5.34
N MET A 183 -0.25 -5.99 -4.80
CA MET A 183 -0.18 -7.45 -4.60
C MET A 183 -0.21 -8.20 -5.92
N GLY A 184 -1.03 -7.77 -6.88
CA GLY A 184 -1.05 -8.33 -8.23
C GLY A 184 0.29 -8.16 -8.94
N MET A 185 0.87 -6.96 -8.89
CA MET A 185 2.20 -6.69 -9.43
C MET A 185 3.28 -7.54 -8.76
N TYR A 186 3.27 -7.63 -7.45
CA TYR A 186 4.24 -8.46 -6.71
C TYR A 186 4.15 -9.94 -7.10
N SER A 187 2.94 -10.46 -7.26
CA SER A 187 2.70 -11.84 -7.74
C SER A 187 3.28 -12.08 -9.13
N LEU A 188 3.04 -11.16 -10.08
CA LEU A 188 3.60 -11.24 -11.43
C LEU A 188 5.13 -11.23 -11.43
N PHE A 189 5.75 -10.40 -10.59
CA PHE A 189 7.22 -10.38 -10.47
C PHE A 189 7.77 -11.67 -9.87
N LEU A 190 7.12 -12.24 -8.86
CA LEU A 190 7.54 -13.53 -8.30
C LEU A 190 7.50 -14.63 -9.35
N GLU A 191 6.47 -14.65 -10.18
CA GLU A 191 6.35 -15.61 -11.29
C GLU A 191 7.45 -15.41 -12.34
N GLN A 192 7.75 -14.16 -12.71
CA GLN A 192 8.86 -13.85 -13.64
C GLN A 192 10.21 -14.30 -13.09
N GLU A 193 10.51 -14.02 -11.82
CA GLU A 193 11.77 -14.46 -11.18
C GLU A 193 11.87 -15.99 -11.08
N ARG A 194 10.76 -16.64 -10.77
CA ARG A 194 10.70 -18.11 -10.79
C ARG A 194 11.01 -18.66 -12.17
N ASN A 195 10.35 -18.13 -13.22
CA ASN A 195 10.56 -18.55 -14.60
C ASN A 195 12.00 -18.28 -15.07
N ARG A 196 12.59 -17.16 -14.63
CA ARG A 196 14.01 -16.84 -14.90
C ARG A 196 14.94 -17.83 -14.21
N SER A 197 14.70 -18.14 -12.96
CA SER A 197 15.48 -19.13 -12.21
C SER A 197 15.40 -20.53 -12.84
N GLU A 198 14.22 -20.92 -13.30
CA GLU A 198 14.02 -22.21 -14.01
C GLU A 198 14.79 -22.24 -15.34
N LYS A 199 14.75 -21.16 -16.13
CA LYS A 199 15.53 -21.04 -17.37
C LYS A 199 17.04 -21.13 -17.11
N LEU A 200 17.53 -20.47 -16.08
CA LEU A 200 18.95 -20.55 -15.70
C LEU A 200 19.35 -21.97 -15.29
N LEU A 201 18.50 -22.65 -14.52
CA LEU A 201 18.74 -24.04 -14.13
C LEU A 201 18.81 -24.96 -15.35
N HIS A 202 17.88 -24.81 -16.32
CA HIS A 202 17.90 -25.60 -17.55
C HIS A 202 19.06 -25.29 -18.49
N ASN A 203 19.62 -24.06 -18.42
CA ASN A 203 20.82 -23.71 -19.20
C ASN A 203 22.10 -24.30 -18.64
N ILE A 204 22.14 -24.59 -17.35
CA ILE A 204 23.32 -25.16 -16.65
C ILE A 204 23.26 -26.68 -16.63
N MET A 205 22.05 -27.26 -16.56
CA MET A 205 21.83 -28.71 -16.44
C MET A 205 20.94 -29.25 -17.57
N PRO A 206 21.21 -30.46 -18.08
CA PRO A 206 20.27 -31.15 -18.94
C PRO A 206 18.89 -31.25 -18.27
N LYS A 207 17.84 -31.08 -19.05
CA LYS A 207 16.44 -31.02 -18.54
C LYS A 207 16.06 -32.23 -17.67
N SER A 208 16.55 -33.41 -18.04
CA SER A 208 16.32 -34.67 -17.30
C SER A 208 16.87 -34.63 -15.87
N ILE A 209 18.05 -34.01 -15.67
CA ILE A 209 18.70 -33.90 -14.36
C ILE A 209 18.01 -32.82 -13.50
N ALA A 210 17.64 -31.70 -14.11
CA ALA A 210 16.90 -30.65 -13.42
C ALA A 210 15.53 -31.11 -12.92
N ASP A 211 14.82 -31.94 -13.73
CA ASP A 211 13.53 -32.50 -13.34
C ASP A 211 13.65 -33.58 -12.25
N GLN A 212 14.76 -34.35 -12.23
CA GLN A 212 15.04 -35.29 -11.12
C GLN A 212 15.28 -34.55 -9.81
N LEU A 213 16.12 -33.51 -9.81
CA LEU A 213 16.39 -32.69 -8.61
C LEU A 213 15.13 -32.02 -8.05
N LYS A 214 14.22 -31.59 -8.94
CA LYS A 214 12.90 -31.08 -8.50
C LYS A 214 12.03 -32.15 -7.83
N LYS A 215 12.07 -33.37 -8.32
CA LYS A 215 11.34 -34.50 -7.70
C LYS A 215 11.94 -34.87 -6.35
N ASP A 216 13.27 -34.96 -6.27
CA ASP A 216 13.99 -35.32 -5.04
C ASP A 216 13.83 -34.22 -3.95
N SER A 217 13.87 -32.94 -4.32
CA SER A 217 13.62 -31.84 -3.36
C SER A 217 12.16 -31.83 -2.86
N LYS A 218 11.20 -32.25 -3.65
CA LYS A 218 9.81 -32.45 -3.19
C LYS A 218 9.67 -33.64 -2.25
N LEU A 219 10.39 -34.72 -2.48
CA LEU A 219 10.44 -35.89 -1.59
C LEU A 219 11.06 -35.51 -0.24
N ILE A 220 12.18 -34.80 -0.23
CA ILE A 220 12.85 -34.33 1.00
C ILE A 220 11.97 -33.39 1.81
N SER A 221 11.15 -32.53 1.17
CA SER A 221 10.22 -31.65 1.87
C SER A 221 8.97 -32.35 2.40
N MET A 222 8.66 -33.55 1.91
CA MET A 222 7.56 -34.40 2.42
C MET A 222 7.99 -35.30 3.58
N ASP A 223 9.29 -35.60 3.68
CA ASP A 223 9.85 -36.47 4.72
C ASP A 223 10.28 -35.73 6.00
N ASN A 224 10.20 -34.40 6.04
CA ASN A 224 10.39 -33.61 7.26
C ASN A 224 9.04 -33.04 7.73
N PRO A 225 8.39 -33.65 8.74
CA PRO A 225 7.18 -33.11 9.35
C PRO A 225 7.43 -31.84 10.17
#